data_a760c58c33a9116ad21905888790ad37
#
_entry.id   a760c58c33a9116ad21905888790ad37
#
_cell.length_a   1.000
_cell.length_b   1.000
_cell.length_c   1.000
_cell.angle_alpha   90.00
_cell.angle_beta   90.00
_cell.angle_gamma   90.00
#
_symmetry.space_group_name_H-M   'P 1'
#
loop_
_entity.id
_entity.type
_entity.pdbx_description
1 polymer ?
#
loop_
_entity_poly.entity_id
_entity_poly.type
_entity_poly.pdbx_seq_one_letter_code
_entity_poly.pdbx_strand_id
1 'polypeptide(L)'
;MGQNCRMHIPLKIIGFVALTGALLSGSAWAEPAYALWGSPKYPADFAHFDYVNAQAPKGRALRLVSNSRASTFDKYNPFTIKGSAPAYLSELMFDSLLVGSLDETATGYGLLAEDVSVAPDGLSVTFRLRPEARFHNGQPVLAADVKHSFDTLVGPHTAPGYKTLLIDVAGADVLDERTVRFRFHKPNRELPLTVGGLPVFSRAWGQGKPFDQVVADTPIGSGPYRIGPVRFGKDITYVRDPHYWAKDLPVRVGTFNFDRVEINIYKDNTAKLEALKAGEFDVMRFFSAGDWARRVNGKKFNSGELVKGEFAHQLPTGFQSYVLNTRKPHLQDVRVRQ
;
A
#
# COMPACT_ATOMS: atom_id res chain seq x y z
N MET A 1 -90.32 17.23 -48.19
CA MET A 1 -89.54 17.98 -47.16
C MET A 1 -88.89 16.97 -46.29
N GLY A 2 -87.74 16.61 -46.57
CA GLY A 2 -86.98 15.61 -45.84
C GLY A 2 -85.67 16.16 -45.40
N GLN A 3 -85.41 16.18 -44.10
CA GLN A 3 -84.12 16.53 -43.52
C GLN A 3 -83.30 15.27 -43.26
N ASN A 4 -82.15 15.18 -43.91
CA ASN A 4 -81.17 14.13 -43.66
C ASN A 4 -80.33 14.49 -42.41
N CYS A 5 -80.38 13.69 -41.39
CA CYS A 5 -79.53 13.79 -40.22
C CYS A 5 -78.34 12.85 -40.40
N ARG A 6 -77.12 13.40 -40.62
CA ARG A 6 -75.89 12.61 -40.67
C ARG A 6 -75.30 12.55 -39.23
N MET A 7 -75.19 11.34 -38.75
CA MET A 7 -74.57 11.01 -37.47
C MET A 7 -73.06 10.90 -37.62
N HIS A 8 -72.29 11.79 -37.01
CA HIS A 8 -70.80 11.72 -36.91
C HIS A 8 -70.41 10.83 -35.73
N ILE A 9 -69.67 9.77 -36.01
CA ILE A 9 -69.04 8.92 -35.01
C ILE A 9 -67.64 9.49 -34.78
N PRO A 10 -67.23 9.84 -33.54
CA PRO A 10 -65.86 10.24 -33.27
C PRO A 10 -64.92 9.03 -33.16
N LEU A 11 -63.88 9.04 -33.97
CA LEU A 11 -62.78 8.09 -33.95
C LEU A 11 -61.95 8.31 -32.68
N LYS A 12 -61.99 7.32 -31.73
CA LYS A 12 -61.13 7.32 -30.54
C LYS A 12 -59.70 6.94 -30.96
N ILE A 13 -58.78 7.90 -30.89
CA ILE A 13 -57.36 7.72 -31.01
C ILE A 13 -56.89 7.01 -29.72
N ILE A 14 -56.50 5.73 -29.80
CA ILE A 14 -55.79 5.01 -28.74
C ILE A 14 -54.33 5.44 -28.79
N GLY A 15 -53.95 6.35 -27.88
CA GLY A 15 -52.55 6.70 -27.70
C GLY A 15 -51.77 5.55 -27.08
N PHE A 16 -50.81 5.00 -27.82
CA PHE A 16 -49.82 4.05 -27.37
C PHE A 16 -48.78 4.82 -26.55
N VAL A 17 -48.85 4.76 -25.22
CA VAL A 17 -47.79 5.27 -24.33
C VAL A 17 -46.66 4.23 -24.32
N ALA A 18 -45.64 4.48 -25.12
CA ALA A 18 -44.38 3.74 -25.03
C ALA A 18 -43.64 4.12 -23.74
N LEU A 19 -43.74 3.25 -22.74
CA LEU A 19 -42.98 3.35 -21.49
C LEU A 19 -41.52 3.02 -21.79
N THR A 20 -40.72 4.01 -22.18
CA THR A 20 -39.26 3.90 -22.25
C THR A 20 -38.72 3.75 -20.82
N GLY A 21 -38.52 2.50 -20.38
CA GLY A 21 -37.76 2.19 -19.19
C GLY A 21 -36.32 2.63 -19.38
N ALA A 22 -35.95 3.80 -18.89
CA ALA A 22 -34.55 4.18 -18.75
C ALA A 22 -33.94 3.22 -17.70
N LEU A 23 -33.17 2.25 -18.17
CA LEU A 23 -32.21 1.51 -17.36
C LEU A 23 -31.23 2.56 -16.81
N LEU A 24 -31.45 3.00 -15.58
CA LEU A 24 -30.47 3.68 -14.75
C LEU A 24 -29.33 2.69 -14.49
N SER A 25 -28.46 2.53 -15.47
CA SER A 25 -27.14 1.98 -15.23
C SER A 25 -26.49 2.93 -14.24
N GLY A 26 -26.49 2.57 -12.96
CA GLY A 26 -25.76 3.27 -11.94
C GLY A 26 -24.30 3.37 -12.39
N SER A 27 -23.89 4.52 -12.89
CA SER A 27 -22.50 4.80 -13.24
C SER A 27 -21.74 4.69 -11.92
N ALA A 28 -20.93 3.67 -11.77
CA ALA A 28 -19.94 3.65 -10.71
C ALA A 28 -19.05 4.87 -10.94
N TRP A 29 -19.13 5.84 -10.03
CA TRP A 29 -18.32 7.06 -10.12
C TRP A 29 -16.87 6.65 -9.83
N ALA A 30 -15.98 6.97 -10.73
CA ALA A 30 -14.55 6.83 -10.52
C ALA A 30 -14.12 7.93 -9.54
N GLU A 31 -13.47 7.55 -8.45
CA GLU A 31 -13.04 8.47 -7.39
C GLU A 31 -11.53 8.37 -7.21
N PRO A 32 -10.84 9.48 -6.88
CA PRO A 32 -9.39 9.48 -6.65
C PRO A 32 -8.98 8.84 -5.31
N ALA A 33 -9.95 8.47 -4.47
CA ALA A 33 -9.73 7.86 -3.16
C ALA A 33 -10.87 6.91 -2.79
N TYR A 34 -10.57 5.98 -1.87
CA TYR A 34 -11.57 5.10 -1.28
C TYR A 34 -11.47 5.14 0.25
N ALA A 35 -12.56 5.44 0.93
CA ALA A 35 -12.69 5.41 2.38
C ALA A 35 -13.57 4.23 2.83
N LEU A 36 -13.10 3.46 3.81
CA LEU A 36 -13.87 2.37 4.39
C LEU A 36 -15.10 2.89 5.15
N TRP A 37 -14.97 4.05 5.80
CA TRP A 37 -16.03 4.75 6.53
C TRP A 37 -16.08 6.23 6.14
N GLY A 38 -17.28 6.74 5.98
CA GLY A 38 -17.49 8.15 5.66
C GLY A 38 -16.97 8.54 4.28
N SER A 39 -16.42 9.74 4.20
CA SER A 39 -15.77 10.29 3.01
C SER A 39 -14.29 10.53 3.29
N PRO A 40 -13.42 10.51 2.25
CA PRO A 40 -12.03 10.89 2.39
C PRO A 40 -11.90 12.31 2.98
N LYS A 41 -10.92 12.51 3.89
CA LYS A 41 -10.62 13.81 4.49
C LYS A 41 -10.16 14.82 3.44
N TYR A 42 -9.33 14.37 2.52
CA TYR A 42 -8.74 15.21 1.49
C TYR A 42 -9.60 15.18 0.22
N PRO A 43 -10.02 16.35 -0.31
CA PRO A 43 -10.78 16.44 -1.55
C PRO A 43 -9.94 16.01 -2.76
N ALA A 44 -10.57 15.82 -3.92
CA ALA A 44 -9.90 15.32 -5.13
C ALA A 44 -8.75 16.23 -5.61
N ASP A 45 -8.79 17.51 -5.31
CA ASP A 45 -7.86 18.56 -5.73
C ASP A 45 -6.90 19.00 -4.61
N PHE A 46 -6.75 18.22 -3.52
CA PHE A 46 -5.83 18.59 -2.46
C PHE A 46 -4.38 18.71 -2.95
N ALA A 47 -3.62 19.65 -2.38
CA ALA A 47 -2.25 19.93 -2.81
C ALA A 47 -1.21 19.00 -2.16
N HIS A 48 -1.41 18.62 -0.91
CA HIS A 48 -0.57 17.72 -0.11
C HIS A 48 -1.29 17.33 1.17
N PHE A 49 -0.83 16.30 1.84
CA PHE A 49 -1.32 15.96 3.17
C PHE A 49 -0.96 17.05 4.21
N ASP A 50 -1.85 17.29 5.18
CA ASP A 50 -1.67 18.35 6.20
C ASP A 50 -0.45 18.13 7.10
N TYR A 51 -0.04 16.89 7.32
CA TYR A 51 1.06 16.53 8.20
C TYR A 51 2.45 16.62 7.57
N VAL A 52 2.57 17.00 6.28
CA VAL A 52 3.86 17.18 5.61
C VAL A 52 4.26 18.65 5.50
N ASN A 53 5.55 18.90 5.38
CA ASN A 53 6.06 20.19 4.95
C ASN A 53 6.35 20.13 3.44
N ALA A 54 5.46 20.72 2.64
CA ALA A 54 5.61 20.75 1.17
C ALA A 54 6.90 21.43 0.70
N GLN A 55 7.46 22.33 1.52
CA GLN A 55 8.70 23.08 1.25
C GLN A 55 9.92 22.46 1.95
N ALA A 56 9.81 21.24 2.48
CA ALA A 56 10.94 20.58 3.12
C ALA A 56 12.14 20.48 2.15
N PRO A 57 13.35 20.88 2.58
CA PRO A 57 14.51 20.83 1.71
C PRO A 57 14.82 19.40 1.30
N LYS A 58 15.16 19.20 0.03
CA LYS A 58 15.65 17.92 -0.47
C LYS A 58 17.17 17.88 -0.31
N GLY A 59 17.70 16.71 0.02
CA GLY A 59 19.15 16.53 0.12
C GLY A 59 19.61 15.66 1.29
N ARG A 60 20.91 15.55 1.48
CA ARG A 60 21.56 14.87 2.61
C ARG A 60 21.26 13.37 2.71
N ALA A 61 21.68 12.77 3.80
CA ALA A 61 21.40 11.37 4.13
C ALA A 61 20.61 11.29 5.43
N LEU A 62 19.68 10.33 5.49
CA LEU A 62 19.03 9.87 6.69
C LEU A 62 19.64 8.53 7.08
N ARG A 63 20.28 8.47 8.22
CA ARG A 63 20.87 7.25 8.75
C ARG A 63 19.89 6.59 9.72
N LEU A 64 19.52 5.37 9.41
CA LEU A 64 18.57 4.59 10.19
C LEU A 64 19.19 3.28 10.66
N VAL A 65 18.55 2.67 11.62
CA VAL A 65 18.84 1.31 12.06
C VAL A 65 17.77 0.37 11.55
N SER A 66 18.17 -0.84 11.17
CA SER A 66 17.20 -1.89 10.84
C SER A 66 16.25 -2.12 12.03
N ASN A 67 14.94 -1.97 11.77
CA ASN A 67 13.88 -2.30 12.72
C ASN A 67 13.50 -3.79 12.67
N SER A 68 14.05 -4.55 11.72
CA SER A 68 13.87 -6.01 11.65
C SER A 68 14.45 -6.71 12.89
N ARG A 69 13.80 -7.79 13.30
CA ARG A 69 14.34 -8.71 14.30
C ARG A 69 15.54 -9.51 13.76
N ALA A 70 15.64 -9.63 12.42
CA ALA A 70 16.79 -10.25 11.80
C ALA A 70 18.03 -9.37 12.02
N SER A 71 19.11 -10.00 12.48
CA SER A 71 20.42 -9.37 12.67
C SER A 71 21.22 -9.33 11.37
N THR A 72 20.61 -9.63 10.23
CA THR A 72 21.27 -9.71 8.92
C THR A 72 20.22 -9.65 7.81
N PHE A 73 20.66 -9.44 6.57
CA PHE A 73 19.87 -9.68 5.36
C PHE A 73 20.77 -10.38 4.30
N ASP A 74 20.16 -11.22 3.50
CA ASP A 74 20.86 -12.11 2.55
C ASP A 74 20.16 -12.17 1.17
N LYS A 75 19.10 -11.40 1.00
CA LYS A 75 18.32 -11.32 -0.26
C LYS A 75 17.69 -9.94 -0.43
N TYR A 76 17.26 -9.65 -1.67
CA TYR A 76 16.43 -8.46 -1.95
C TYR A 76 14.93 -8.74 -1.97
N ASN A 77 14.50 -9.99 -2.21
CA ASN A 77 13.07 -10.31 -2.31
C ASN A 77 12.41 -10.37 -0.92
N PRO A 78 11.52 -9.39 -0.57
CA PRO A 78 10.88 -9.36 0.75
C PRO A 78 9.64 -10.26 0.84
N PHE A 79 9.19 -10.85 -0.29
CA PHE A 79 7.91 -11.53 -0.39
C PHE A 79 8.00 -13.05 -0.18
N THR A 80 9.19 -13.59 0.05
CA THR A 80 9.45 -15.03 0.20
C THR A 80 9.87 -15.40 1.62
N ILE A 81 9.71 -16.68 2.00
CA ILE A 81 9.95 -17.13 3.38
C ILE A 81 11.43 -17.21 3.72
N LYS A 82 12.22 -17.89 2.86
CA LYS A 82 13.64 -18.17 3.16
C LYS A 82 14.46 -16.89 3.07
N GLY A 83 15.37 -16.69 4.02
CA GLY A 83 16.22 -15.52 4.10
C GLY A 83 15.51 -14.26 4.63
N SER A 84 16.24 -13.18 4.73
CA SER A 84 15.76 -11.89 5.21
C SER A 84 16.08 -10.78 4.21
N ALA A 85 15.09 -9.99 3.84
CA ALA A 85 15.30 -8.80 3.04
C ALA A 85 15.70 -7.60 3.92
N PRO A 86 16.39 -6.59 3.33
CA PRO A 86 16.74 -5.38 4.07
C PRO A 86 15.49 -4.62 4.54
N ALA A 87 15.62 -3.94 5.66
CA ALA A 87 14.57 -3.08 6.16
C ALA A 87 14.24 -1.96 5.17
N TYR A 88 12.98 -1.56 5.14
CA TYR A 88 12.41 -0.48 4.31
C TYR A 88 12.44 -0.73 2.79
N LEU A 89 12.84 -1.92 2.34
CA LEU A 89 12.93 -2.20 0.90
C LEU A 89 11.56 -2.10 0.23
N SER A 90 10.53 -2.70 0.82
CA SER A 90 9.18 -2.68 0.25
C SER A 90 8.64 -1.25 0.14
N GLU A 91 8.80 -0.46 1.18
CA GLU A 91 8.26 0.91 1.28
C GLU A 91 8.99 1.91 0.38
N LEU A 92 10.26 1.67 0.10
CA LEU A 92 11.10 2.58 -0.67
C LEU A 92 11.18 2.23 -2.16
N MET A 93 11.02 0.94 -2.50
CA MET A 93 11.22 0.43 -3.86
C MET A 93 9.93 0.21 -4.65
N PHE A 94 8.79 -0.03 -3.97
CA PHE A 94 7.54 -0.39 -4.64
C PHE A 94 6.44 0.59 -4.30
N ASP A 95 5.74 1.07 -5.33
CA ASP A 95 4.46 1.74 -5.15
C ASP A 95 3.32 0.73 -5.18
N SER A 96 2.18 1.15 -4.66
CA SER A 96 0.90 0.44 -4.67
C SER A 96 -0.13 1.22 -5.47
N LEU A 97 -1.30 0.64 -5.72
CA LEU A 97 -2.40 1.35 -6.41
C LEU A 97 -2.91 2.52 -5.58
N LEU A 98 -3.07 2.31 -4.27
CA LEU A 98 -3.49 3.32 -3.31
C LEU A 98 -2.44 3.49 -2.22
N VAL A 99 -2.35 4.67 -1.64
CA VAL A 99 -1.54 4.97 -0.45
C VAL A 99 -2.42 5.53 0.67
N GLY A 100 -2.20 5.06 1.90
CA GLY A 100 -2.92 5.56 3.07
C GLY A 100 -2.43 6.92 3.54
N SER A 101 -3.30 7.65 4.25
CA SER A 101 -2.95 8.83 5.01
C SER A 101 -2.56 8.47 6.45
N LEU A 102 -1.68 9.25 7.10
CA LEU A 102 -1.30 9.03 8.51
C LEU A 102 -2.31 9.61 9.50
N ASP A 103 -3.22 10.44 9.06
CA ASP A 103 -4.24 11.11 9.86
C ASP A 103 -5.67 10.61 9.58
N GLU A 104 -5.78 9.47 8.89
CA GLU A 104 -7.04 8.75 8.68
C GLU A 104 -6.85 7.25 8.93
N THR A 105 -7.87 6.61 9.47
CA THR A 105 -7.74 5.22 9.90
C THR A 105 -7.75 4.21 8.74
N ALA A 106 -8.58 4.42 7.74
CA ALA A 106 -8.81 3.43 6.68
C ALA A 106 -9.28 4.11 5.37
N THR A 107 -8.45 5.02 4.87
CA THR A 107 -8.65 5.69 3.57
C THR A 107 -7.41 5.46 2.71
N GLY A 108 -7.64 5.14 1.44
CA GLY A 108 -6.59 4.99 0.42
C GLY A 108 -6.77 6.02 -0.68
N TYR A 109 -5.72 6.78 -0.95
CA TYR A 109 -5.65 7.79 -2.01
C TYR A 109 -4.90 7.25 -3.22
N GLY A 110 -5.32 7.61 -4.41
CA GLY A 110 -4.72 7.15 -5.64
C GLY A 110 -3.23 7.48 -5.75
N LEU A 111 -2.41 6.42 -5.94
CA LEU A 111 -0.98 6.53 -6.24
C LEU A 111 -0.73 6.03 -7.65
N LEU A 112 -0.44 4.73 -7.88
CA LEU A 112 -0.39 4.18 -9.24
C LEU A 112 -1.75 4.27 -9.94
N ALA A 113 -2.84 4.14 -9.19
CA ALA A 113 -4.18 4.38 -9.71
C ALA A 113 -4.53 5.88 -9.66
N GLU A 114 -5.13 6.38 -10.71
CA GLU A 114 -5.76 7.71 -10.73
C GLU A 114 -7.23 7.64 -10.33
N ASP A 115 -7.87 6.49 -10.54
CA ASP A 115 -9.27 6.23 -10.21
C ASP A 115 -9.46 4.87 -9.54
N VAL A 116 -10.40 4.81 -8.62
CA VAL A 116 -10.91 3.59 -8.00
C VAL A 116 -12.43 3.55 -8.08
N SER A 117 -12.99 2.43 -8.51
CA SER A 117 -14.43 2.22 -8.65
C SER A 117 -14.82 0.87 -8.09
N VAL A 118 -15.65 0.86 -7.05
CA VAL A 118 -16.21 -0.36 -6.45
C VAL A 118 -17.56 -0.65 -7.10
N ALA A 119 -17.77 -1.90 -7.53
CA ALA A 119 -19.05 -2.30 -8.08
C ALA A 119 -20.18 -2.21 -7.04
N PRO A 120 -21.43 -1.87 -7.44
CA PRO A 120 -22.54 -1.71 -6.50
C PRO A 120 -22.84 -2.95 -5.64
N ASP A 121 -22.56 -4.14 -6.15
CA ASP A 121 -22.70 -5.41 -5.44
C ASP A 121 -21.55 -5.70 -4.45
N GLY A 122 -20.49 -4.87 -4.46
CA GLY A 122 -19.31 -5.04 -3.62
C GLY A 122 -18.43 -6.25 -3.99
N LEU A 123 -18.67 -6.89 -5.15
CA LEU A 123 -17.96 -8.08 -5.59
C LEU A 123 -16.76 -7.81 -6.46
N SER A 124 -16.48 -6.55 -6.78
CA SER A 124 -15.27 -6.17 -7.49
C SER A 124 -14.88 -4.72 -7.23
N VAL A 125 -13.59 -4.43 -7.47
CA VAL A 125 -13.04 -3.09 -7.54
C VAL A 125 -12.20 -2.96 -8.82
N THR A 126 -12.35 -1.84 -9.51
CA THR A 126 -11.61 -1.50 -10.72
C THR A 126 -10.71 -0.32 -10.44
N PHE A 127 -9.45 -0.41 -10.87
CA PHE A 127 -8.46 0.65 -10.80
C PHE A 127 -8.01 1.04 -12.19
N ARG A 128 -7.93 2.35 -12.46
CA ARG A 128 -7.33 2.89 -13.68
C ARG A 128 -5.97 3.49 -13.36
N LEU A 129 -4.93 3.02 -14.03
CA LEU A 129 -3.55 3.42 -13.78
C LEU A 129 -3.23 4.77 -14.45
N ARG A 130 -2.36 5.54 -13.79
CA ARG A 130 -1.81 6.78 -14.32
C ARG A 130 -0.93 6.51 -15.54
N PRO A 131 -1.09 7.28 -16.63
CA PRO A 131 -0.27 7.09 -17.84
C PRO A 131 1.22 7.46 -17.63
N GLU A 132 1.51 8.29 -16.65
CA GLU A 132 2.87 8.72 -16.30
C GLU A 132 3.63 7.72 -15.41
N ALA A 133 2.96 6.72 -14.84
CA ALA A 133 3.58 5.75 -13.93
C ALA A 133 4.70 4.96 -14.63
N ARG A 134 5.89 4.91 -14.02
CA ARG A 134 7.09 4.26 -14.57
C ARG A 134 7.80 3.45 -13.52
N PHE A 135 8.33 2.31 -13.95
CA PHE A 135 9.31 1.55 -13.18
C PHE A 135 10.70 2.19 -13.21
N HIS A 136 11.58 1.76 -12.32
CA HIS A 136 12.98 2.23 -12.25
C HIS A 136 13.76 2.02 -13.55
N ASN A 137 13.38 1.06 -14.39
CA ASN A 137 13.99 0.82 -15.70
C ASN A 137 13.38 1.68 -16.82
N GLY A 138 12.47 2.61 -16.49
CA GLY A 138 11.80 3.52 -17.43
C GLY A 138 10.60 2.93 -18.16
N GLN A 139 10.32 1.65 -18.02
CA GLN A 139 9.14 1.03 -18.61
C GLN A 139 7.86 1.51 -17.93
N PRO A 140 6.73 1.65 -18.69
CA PRO A 140 5.46 2.02 -18.09
C PRO A 140 4.97 0.94 -17.12
N VAL A 141 4.24 1.35 -16.08
CA VAL A 141 3.51 0.42 -15.21
C VAL A 141 2.16 0.14 -15.87
N LEU A 142 1.90 -1.12 -16.18
CA LEU A 142 0.71 -1.56 -16.89
C LEU A 142 -0.20 -2.42 -16.00
N ALA A 143 -1.48 -2.53 -16.36
CA ALA A 143 -2.44 -3.39 -15.68
C ALA A 143 -1.96 -4.85 -15.62
N ALA A 144 -1.23 -5.30 -16.63
CA ALA A 144 -0.62 -6.63 -16.66
C ALA A 144 0.47 -6.81 -15.58
N ASP A 145 1.19 -5.75 -15.16
CA ASP A 145 2.16 -5.82 -14.06
C ASP A 145 1.45 -5.89 -12.69
N VAL A 146 0.33 -5.19 -12.54
CA VAL A 146 -0.51 -5.29 -11.35
C VAL A 146 -1.06 -6.70 -11.19
N LYS A 147 -1.64 -7.26 -12.25
CA LYS A 147 -2.11 -8.66 -12.26
C LYS A 147 -0.97 -9.63 -11.97
N HIS A 148 0.18 -9.47 -12.60
CA HIS A 148 1.37 -10.30 -12.35
C HIS A 148 1.80 -10.24 -10.89
N SER A 149 1.84 -9.05 -10.29
CA SER A 149 2.20 -8.88 -8.88
C SER A 149 1.22 -9.61 -7.97
N PHE A 150 -0.09 -9.47 -8.21
CA PHE A 150 -1.12 -10.20 -7.48
C PHE A 150 -0.97 -11.71 -7.63
N ASP A 151 -0.92 -12.23 -8.86
CA ASP A 151 -0.82 -13.67 -9.14
C ASP A 151 0.45 -14.28 -8.50
N THR A 152 1.55 -13.52 -8.51
CA THR A 152 2.80 -13.92 -7.86
C THR A 152 2.63 -13.99 -6.35
N LEU A 153 2.02 -12.95 -5.72
CA LEU A 153 1.84 -12.89 -4.27
C LEU A 153 0.92 -13.99 -3.72
N VAL A 154 -0.10 -14.43 -4.47
CA VAL A 154 -0.93 -15.59 -4.11
C VAL A 154 -0.35 -16.92 -4.58
N GLY A 155 0.76 -16.90 -5.32
CA GLY A 155 1.42 -18.05 -5.90
C GLY A 155 2.09 -18.97 -4.86
N PRO A 156 2.59 -20.14 -5.30
CA PRO A 156 3.18 -21.15 -4.40
C PRO A 156 4.56 -20.75 -3.85
N HIS A 157 5.25 -19.82 -4.51
CA HIS A 157 6.62 -19.42 -4.20
C HIS A 157 6.73 -18.19 -3.30
N THR A 158 5.60 -17.74 -2.73
CA THR A 158 5.51 -16.54 -1.88
C THR A 158 5.18 -16.91 -0.44
N ALA A 159 5.47 -16.02 0.51
CA ALA A 159 5.15 -16.23 1.91
C ALA A 159 3.63 -16.46 2.11
N PRO A 160 3.21 -17.50 2.87
CA PRO A 160 1.79 -17.89 3.00
C PRO A 160 0.87 -16.79 3.54
N GLY A 161 1.43 -15.78 4.22
CA GLY A 161 0.67 -14.64 4.73
C GLY A 161 -0.09 -13.89 3.63
N TYR A 162 0.45 -13.80 2.42
CA TYR A 162 -0.24 -13.17 1.29
C TYR A 162 -1.48 -13.96 0.85
N LYS A 163 -1.41 -15.29 0.82
CA LYS A 163 -2.58 -16.13 0.52
C LYS A 163 -3.69 -15.96 1.57
N THR A 164 -3.30 -15.86 2.85
CA THR A 164 -4.24 -15.64 3.94
C THR A 164 -4.88 -14.26 3.85
N LEU A 165 -4.09 -13.21 3.58
CA LEU A 165 -4.56 -11.84 3.41
C LEU A 165 -5.55 -11.71 2.24
N LEU A 166 -5.30 -12.43 1.15
CA LEU A 166 -6.03 -12.32 -0.11
C LEU A 166 -7.03 -13.47 -0.33
N ILE A 167 -7.39 -14.21 0.72
CA ILE A 167 -8.23 -15.42 0.63
C ILE A 167 -9.61 -15.13 0.02
N ASP A 168 -10.15 -13.94 0.23
CA ASP A 168 -11.45 -13.53 -0.30
C ASP A 168 -11.35 -12.87 -1.70
N VAL A 169 -10.13 -12.77 -2.28
CA VAL A 169 -9.93 -12.25 -3.63
C VAL A 169 -9.93 -13.39 -4.63
N ALA A 170 -10.92 -13.41 -5.53
CA ALA A 170 -11.11 -14.45 -6.53
C ALA A 170 -10.10 -14.37 -7.69
N GLY A 171 -9.58 -13.18 -7.96
CA GLY A 171 -8.61 -12.98 -9.03
C GLY A 171 -8.54 -11.53 -9.52
N ALA A 172 -7.60 -11.27 -10.43
CA ALA A 172 -7.41 -9.99 -11.11
C ALA A 172 -7.56 -10.17 -12.63
N ASP A 173 -8.31 -9.28 -13.27
CA ASP A 173 -8.53 -9.25 -14.71
C ASP A 173 -7.93 -7.97 -15.29
N VAL A 174 -7.18 -8.09 -16.37
CA VAL A 174 -6.74 -6.95 -17.19
C VAL A 174 -7.87 -6.61 -18.15
N LEU A 175 -8.48 -5.45 -18.02
CA LEU A 175 -9.56 -4.98 -18.88
C LEU A 175 -9.01 -4.26 -20.12
N ASP A 176 -7.96 -3.48 -19.93
CA ASP A 176 -7.18 -2.83 -20.97
C ASP A 176 -5.75 -2.58 -20.46
N GLU A 177 -4.94 -1.85 -21.21
CA GLU A 177 -3.53 -1.60 -20.90
C GLU A 177 -3.32 -0.94 -19.53
N ARG A 178 -4.27 -0.11 -19.07
CA ARG A 178 -4.19 0.65 -17.82
C ARG A 178 -5.31 0.35 -16.82
N THR A 179 -6.21 -0.56 -17.13
CA THR A 179 -7.36 -0.87 -16.26
C THR A 179 -7.30 -2.31 -15.77
N VAL A 180 -7.26 -2.46 -14.46
CA VAL A 180 -7.27 -3.75 -13.77
C VAL A 180 -8.49 -3.83 -12.85
N ARG A 181 -9.17 -4.99 -12.85
CA ARG A 181 -10.29 -5.28 -11.96
C ARG A 181 -9.95 -6.47 -11.06
N PHE A 182 -10.13 -6.30 -9.76
CA PHE A 182 -10.09 -7.40 -8.81
C PHE A 182 -11.51 -7.89 -8.53
N ARG A 183 -11.71 -9.20 -8.54
CA ARG A 183 -12.98 -9.87 -8.20
C ARG A 183 -12.88 -10.50 -6.82
N PHE A 184 -13.99 -10.50 -6.08
CA PHE A 184 -14.08 -11.00 -4.72
C PHE A 184 -15.05 -12.18 -4.64
N HIS A 185 -14.77 -13.12 -3.73
CA HIS A 185 -15.67 -14.25 -3.46
C HIS A 185 -16.94 -13.83 -2.70
N LYS A 186 -16.85 -12.76 -1.94
CA LYS A 186 -17.96 -12.19 -1.15
C LYS A 186 -17.75 -10.67 -0.97
N PRO A 187 -18.83 -9.91 -0.76
CA PRO A 187 -18.70 -8.48 -0.47
C PRO A 187 -17.95 -8.28 0.84
N ASN A 188 -16.90 -7.45 0.79
CA ASN A 188 -16.17 -7.00 1.95
C ASN A 188 -15.54 -5.62 1.62
N ARG A 189 -15.94 -4.60 2.38
CA ARG A 189 -15.51 -3.21 2.17
C ARG A 189 -14.01 -2.98 2.43
N GLU A 190 -13.32 -3.88 3.11
CA GLU A 190 -11.86 -3.78 3.33
C GLU A 190 -11.04 -4.22 2.11
N LEU A 191 -11.60 -5.06 1.25
CA LEU A 191 -10.87 -5.63 0.12
C LEU A 191 -10.35 -4.61 -0.89
N PRO A 192 -11.07 -3.51 -1.23
CA PRO A 192 -10.52 -2.46 -2.09
C PRO A 192 -9.22 -1.85 -1.55
N LEU A 193 -9.15 -1.58 -0.22
CA LEU A 193 -7.92 -1.11 0.42
C LEU A 193 -6.84 -2.18 0.45
N THR A 194 -7.22 -3.42 0.74
CA THR A 194 -6.29 -4.55 0.79
C THR A 194 -5.58 -4.76 -0.55
N VAL A 195 -6.33 -4.87 -1.65
CA VAL A 195 -5.72 -5.03 -2.98
C VAL A 195 -5.07 -3.74 -3.48
N GLY A 196 -5.63 -2.58 -3.12
CA GLY A 196 -5.07 -1.27 -3.44
C GLY A 196 -3.71 -1.01 -2.79
N GLY A 197 -3.44 -1.61 -1.62
CA GLY A 197 -2.17 -1.49 -0.88
C GLY A 197 -1.11 -2.52 -1.27
N LEU A 198 -1.38 -3.44 -2.20
CA LEU A 198 -0.39 -4.44 -2.63
C LEU A 198 0.77 -3.79 -3.39
N PRO A 199 2.02 -4.21 -3.13
CA PRO A 199 3.17 -3.73 -3.88
C PRO A 199 3.09 -4.19 -5.34
N VAL A 200 3.36 -3.26 -6.26
CA VAL A 200 3.40 -3.54 -7.69
C VAL A 200 4.86 -3.59 -8.14
N PHE A 201 5.23 -4.67 -8.82
CA PHE A 201 6.56 -4.88 -9.38
C PHE A 201 6.50 -5.32 -10.84
N SER A 202 7.58 -5.04 -11.58
CA SER A 202 7.65 -5.36 -12.99
C SER A 202 7.69 -6.87 -13.23
N ARG A 203 7.00 -7.34 -14.27
CA ARG A 203 7.07 -8.72 -14.78
C ARG A 203 8.47 -9.13 -15.21
N ALA A 204 9.35 -8.18 -15.46
CA ALA A 204 10.74 -8.45 -15.83
C ALA A 204 11.61 -8.80 -14.62
N TRP A 205 11.17 -8.50 -13.37
CA TRP A 205 11.95 -8.84 -12.18
C TRP A 205 11.95 -10.35 -11.93
N GLY A 206 13.14 -10.95 -12.02
CA GLY A 206 13.30 -12.39 -11.83
C GLY A 206 12.71 -13.26 -12.95
N GLN A 207 12.47 -12.67 -14.13
CA GLN A 207 11.89 -13.37 -15.27
C GLN A 207 12.60 -14.71 -15.54
N GLY A 208 11.81 -15.77 -15.73
CA GLY A 208 12.31 -17.12 -16.02
C GLY A 208 12.74 -17.93 -14.79
N LYS A 209 12.63 -17.37 -13.56
CA LYS A 209 12.93 -18.05 -12.30
C LYS A 209 11.67 -18.27 -11.46
N PRO A 210 11.57 -19.38 -10.70
CA PRO A 210 10.62 -19.45 -9.61
C PRO A 210 10.85 -18.28 -8.65
N PHE A 211 9.77 -17.67 -8.14
CA PHE A 211 9.88 -16.40 -7.42
C PHE A 211 10.66 -16.51 -6.10
N ASP A 212 10.71 -17.68 -5.46
CA ASP A 212 11.51 -17.96 -4.28
C ASP A 212 13.01 -18.15 -4.59
N GLN A 213 13.39 -18.24 -5.86
CA GLN A 213 14.78 -18.24 -6.33
C GLN A 213 15.27 -16.84 -6.78
N VAL A 214 14.38 -15.86 -6.81
CA VAL A 214 14.73 -14.45 -7.06
C VAL A 214 15.29 -13.86 -5.76
N VAL A 215 16.59 -14.03 -5.53
CA VAL A 215 17.27 -13.73 -4.26
C VAL A 215 18.08 -12.44 -4.36
N ALA A 216 19.08 -12.41 -5.24
CA ALA A 216 20.00 -11.29 -5.43
C ALA A 216 19.66 -10.44 -6.66
N ASP A 217 18.61 -10.78 -7.39
CA ASP A 217 18.15 -9.97 -8.52
C ASP A 217 17.60 -8.64 -8.00
N THR A 218 18.16 -7.54 -8.49
CA THR A 218 17.73 -6.20 -8.08
C THR A 218 16.24 -6.00 -8.42
N PRO A 219 15.40 -5.63 -7.44
CA PRO A 219 13.99 -5.39 -7.68
C PRO A 219 13.75 -4.28 -8.72
N ILE A 220 12.77 -4.50 -9.60
CA ILE A 220 12.30 -3.50 -10.54
C ILE A 220 10.96 -2.99 -10.04
N GLY A 221 11.02 -1.98 -9.17
CA GLY A 221 9.87 -1.28 -8.62
C GLY A 221 9.67 0.08 -9.28
N SER A 222 8.69 0.83 -8.79
CA SER A 222 8.34 2.19 -9.23
C SER A 222 8.48 3.23 -8.13
N GLY A 223 8.99 2.82 -6.96
CA GLY A 223 9.06 3.65 -5.76
C GLY A 223 10.09 4.78 -5.81
N PRO A 224 10.13 5.62 -4.77
CA PRO A 224 10.93 6.84 -4.73
C PRO A 224 12.43 6.62 -4.61
N TYR A 225 12.88 5.42 -4.25
CA TYR A 225 14.29 5.10 -4.08
C TYR A 225 14.70 3.88 -4.89
N ARG A 226 15.99 3.82 -5.20
CA ARG A 226 16.67 2.68 -5.82
C ARG A 226 17.72 2.12 -4.87
N ILE A 227 18.07 0.84 -5.03
CA ILE A 227 19.20 0.25 -4.30
C ILE A 227 20.49 0.91 -4.77
N GLY A 228 21.25 1.44 -3.83
CA GLY A 228 22.60 1.95 -4.00
C GLY A 228 23.65 0.96 -3.48
N PRO A 229 24.73 1.43 -2.81
CA PRO A 229 25.74 0.57 -2.21
C PRO A 229 25.16 -0.42 -1.20
N VAL A 230 25.61 -1.67 -1.27
CA VAL A 230 25.17 -2.77 -0.40
C VAL A 230 26.36 -3.59 0.08
N ARG A 231 26.36 -3.93 1.36
CA ARG A 231 27.17 -5.00 1.94
C ARG A 231 26.21 -5.98 2.62
N PHE A 232 25.94 -7.11 1.97
CA PHE A 232 25.01 -8.11 2.49
C PHE A 232 25.36 -8.47 3.93
N GLY A 233 24.30 -8.55 4.76
CA GLY A 233 24.44 -8.81 6.19
C GLY A 233 24.92 -7.66 7.04
N LYS A 234 25.25 -6.50 6.48
CA LYS A 234 25.88 -5.39 7.20
C LYS A 234 25.15 -4.06 7.03
N ASP A 235 25.02 -3.58 5.82
CA ASP A 235 24.35 -2.32 5.51
C ASP A 235 23.82 -2.26 4.08
N ILE A 236 22.88 -1.36 3.86
CA ILE A 236 22.32 -1.01 2.57
C ILE A 236 22.03 0.48 2.53
N THR A 237 22.31 1.09 1.38
CA THR A 237 21.94 2.47 1.08
C THR A 237 20.89 2.48 -0.02
N TYR A 238 19.79 3.15 0.22
CA TYR A 238 18.81 3.50 -0.80
C TYR A 238 19.10 4.91 -1.28
N VAL A 239 19.11 5.10 -2.61
CA VAL A 239 19.40 6.39 -3.26
C VAL A 239 18.11 6.90 -3.88
N ARG A 240 17.74 8.14 -3.58
CA ARG A 240 16.53 8.76 -4.13
C ARG A 240 16.60 8.82 -5.65
N ASP A 241 15.53 8.40 -6.31
CA ASP A 241 15.40 8.52 -7.75
C ASP A 241 15.01 9.97 -8.10
N PRO A 242 15.88 10.75 -8.76
CA PRO A 242 15.55 12.10 -9.17
C PRO A 242 14.42 12.15 -10.22
N HIS A 243 14.21 11.04 -10.92
CA HIS A 243 13.18 10.88 -11.94
C HIS A 243 11.94 10.14 -11.43
N TYR A 244 11.76 10.05 -10.10
CA TYR A 244 10.58 9.40 -9.52
C TYR A 244 9.31 10.00 -10.11
N TRP A 245 8.52 9.16 -10.78
CA TRP A 245 7.37 9.56 -11.57
C TRP A 245 6.28 10.26 -10.74
N ALA A 246 6.11 9.90 -9.47
CA ALA A 246 5.05 10.40 -8.59
C ALA A 246 5.48 11.57 -7.70
N LYS A 247 6.70 12.13 -7.86
CA LYS A 247 7.27 13.14 -6.94
C LYS A 247 6.39 14.38 -6.73
N ASP A 248 5.61 14.75 -7.74
CA ASP A 248 4.75 15.94 -7.75
C ASP A 248 3.27 15.60 -7.48
N LEU A 249 2.93 14.32 -7.26
CA LEU A 249 1.56 13.95 -6.88
C LEU A 249 1.24 14.44 -5.46
N PRO A 250 0.01 14.92 -5.20
CA PRO A 250 -0.40 15.41 -3.87
C PRO A 250 -0.07 14.44 -2.72
N VAL A 251 -0.23 13.15 -2.94
CA VAL A 251 0.09 12.09 -1.97
C VAL A 251 1.59 11.92 -1.70
N ARG A 252 2.48 12.58 -2.47
CA ARG A 252 3.95 12.46 -2.37
C ARG A 252 4.64 13.80 -2.16
N VAL A 253 3.99 14.92 -2.37
CA VAL A 253 4.53 16.25 -2.05
C VAL A 253 4.97 16.29 -0.59
N GLY A 254 6.16 16.84 -0.33
CA GLY A 254 6.73 16.97 1.02
C GLY A 254 7.32 15.69 1.62
N THR A 255 7.30 14.57 0.88
CA THR A 255 7.86 13.28 1.32
C THR A 255 9.18 12.95 0.62
N PHE A 256 9.90 11.91 1.09
CA PHE A 256 11.15 11.40 0.50
C PHE A 256 12.20 12.50 0.28
N ASN A 257 12.47 13.27 1.34
CA ASN A 257 13.27 14.48 1.27
C ASN A 257 14.79 14.22 1.24
N PHE A 258 15.23 13.05 1.69
CA PHE A 258 16.67 12.71 1.75
C PHE A 258 17.17 12.11 0.45
N ASP A 259 18.38 12.49 0.02
CA ASP A 259 19.03 11.90 -1.16
C ASP A 259 19.41 10.44 -0.94
N ARG A 260 19.76 10.08 0.30
CA ARG A 260 20.10 8.72 0.70
C ARG A 260 19.39 8.34 1.99
N VAL A 261 18.98 7.08 2.06
CA VAL A 261 18.55 6.43 3.30
C VAL A 261 19.54 5.28 3.56
N GLU A 262 20.34 5.42 4.59
CA GLU A 262 21.41 4.49 4.96
C GLU A 262 20.95 3.63 6.12
N ILE A 263 20.90 2.30 5.94
CA ILE A 263 20.42 1.37 6.94
C ILE A 263 21.57 0.53 7.47
N ASN A 264 21.89 0.69 8.75
CA ASN A 264 22.86 -0.13 9.45
C ASN A 264 22.19 -1.24 10.26
N ILE A 265 22.86 -2.39 10.39
CA ILE A 265 22.40 -3.52 11.18
C ILE A 265 23.25 -3.64 12.42
N TYR A 266 22.61 -3.79 13.57
CA TYR A 266 23.23 -4.06 14.86
C TYR A 266 22.69 -5.34 15.46
N LYS A 267 23.51 -6.01 16.24
CA LYS A 267 23.23 -7.33 16.83
C LYS A 267 21.96 -7.34 17.68
N ASP A 268 21.77 -6.34 18.50
CA ASP A 268 20.68 -6.27 19.47
C ASP A 268 20.31 -4.81 19.83
N ASN A 269 19.23 -4.66 20.60
CA ASN A 269 18.73 -3.34 21.00
C ASN A 269 19.69 -2.54 21.90
N THR A 270 20.57 -3.22 22.65
CA THR A 270 21.58 -2.55 23.46
C THR A 270 22.62 -1.89 22.57
N ALA A 271 23.16 -2.66 21.61
CA ALA A 271 24.09 -2.13 20.60
C ALA A 271 23.46 -0.98 19.79
N LYS A 272 22.20 -1.11 19.40
CA LYS A 272 21.47 -0.02 18.71
C LYS A 272 21.39 1.25 19.56
N LEU A 273 21.05 1.14 20.85
CA LEU A 273 20.93 2.30 21.71
C LEU A 273 22.29 2.99 21.95
N GLU A 274 23.35 2.23 22.13
CA GLU A 274 24.69 2.81 22.31
C GLU A 274 25.21 3.46 21.01
N ALA A 275 24.94 2.85 19.84
CA ALA A 275 25.24 3.46 18.55
C ALA A 275 24.45 4.76 18.29
N LEU A 276 23.16 4.82 18.70
CA LEU A 276 22.40 6.07 18.68
C LEU A 276 23.06 7.14 19.54
N LYS A 277 23.45 6.81 20.78
CA LYS A 277 24.16 7.72 21.66
C LYS A 277 25.52 8.12 21.12
N ALA A 278 26.19 7.27 20.36
CA ALA A 278 27.41 7.59 19.65
C ALA A 278 27.19 8.52 18.43
N GLY A 279 25.95 8.63 17.93
CA GLY A 279 25.60 9.44 16.76
C GLY A 279 25.84 8.71 15.42
N GLU A 280 25.84 7.37 15.46
CA GLU A 280 26.05 6.56 14.24
C GLU A 280 24.82 6.57 13.33
N PHE A 281 23.62 6.85 13.85
CA PHE A 281 22.39 7.02 13.10
C PHE A 281 21.47 8.04 13.73
N ASP A 282 20.40 8.45 13.02
CA ASP A 282 19.64 9.67 13.33
C ASP A 282 18.33 9.39 14.07
N VAL A 283 17.69 8.24 13.84
CA VAL A 283 16.36 7.93 14.43
C VAL A 283 16.28 6.48 14.89
N MET A 284 15.72 6.27 16.08
CA MET A 284 15.40 4.94 16.59
C MET A 284 13.97 4.91 17.15
N ARG A 285 13.19 3.91 16.75
CA ARG A 285 11.89 3.61 17.35
C ARG A 285 12.05 2.64 18.52
N PHE A 286 11.40 2.94 19.63
CA PHE A 286 11.40 2.10 20.82
C PHE A 286 10.06 1.39 20.97
N PHE A 287 10.12 0.08 21.16
CA PHE A 287 8.95 -0.79 21.38
C PHE A 287 8.90 -1.32 22.82
N SER A 288 9.96 -1.12 23.60
CA SER A 288 10.06 -1.55 24.99
C SER A 288 9.81 -0.35 25.92
N ALA A 289 8.71 -0.39 26.64
CA ALA A 289 8.42 0.62 27.67
C ALA A 289 9.53 0.70 28.76
N GLY A 290 10.12 -0.45 29.09
CA GLY A 290 11.23 -0.52 30.03
C GLY A 290 12.50 0.20 29.53
N ASP A 291 12.86 0.01 28.25
CA ASP A 291 13.99 0.73 27.64
C ASP A 291 13.69 2.22 27.53
N TRP A 292 12.49 2.59 27.09
CA TRP A 292 12.04 3.97 26.99
C TRP A 292 12.16 4.72 28.35
N ALA A 293 11.67 4.11 29.41
CA ALA A 293 11.66 4.73 30.74
C ALA A 293 13.05 4.81 31.38
N ARG A 294 13.87 3.75 31.25
CA ARG A 294 15.10 3.58 32.05
C ARG A 294 16.41 3.78 31.29
N ARG A 295 16.44 3.56 29.97
CA ARG A 295 17.68 3.52 29.20
C ARG A 295 17.81 4.67 28.20
N VAL A 296 16.68 5.24 27.74
CA VAL A 296 16.66 6.39 26.82
C VAL A 296 16.90 7.66 27.63
N ASN A 297 18.12 7.84 28.11
CA ASN A 297 18.61 8.96 28.90
C ASN A 297 20.13 9.12 28.73
N GLY A 298 20.69 10.13 29.34
CA GLY A 298 22.11 10.39 29.39
C GLY A 298 22.51 11.76 28.84
N LYS A 299 23.81 12.02 28.75
CA LYS A 299 24.35 13.36 28.48
C LYS A 299 23.77 14.01 27.21
N LYS A 300 23.67 13.26 26.10
CA LYS A 300 23.15 13.79 24.83
C LYS A 300 21.64 14.07 24.85
N PHE A 301 20.87 13.32 25.65
CA PHE A 301 19.47 13.63 25.89
C PHE A 301 19.29 14.87 26.78
N ASN A 302 20.17 15.04 27.77
CA ASN A 302 20.12 16.18 28.66
C ASN A 302 20.58 17.47 27.98
N SER A 303 21.49 17.36 26.98
CA SER A 303 21.95 18.52 26.20
C SER A 303 21.04 18.89 25.03
N GLY A 304 20.03 18.05 24.72
CA GLY A 304 19.15 18.26 23.57
C GLY A 304 19.73 17.81 22.22
N GLU A 305 20.91 17.20 22.19
CA GLU A 305 21.42 16.57 20.96
C GLU A 305 20.56 15.40 20.51
N LEU A 306 19.99 14.66 21.45
CA LEU A 306 19.01 13.61 21.23
C LEU A 306 17.70 14.01 21.87
N VAL A 307 16.61 13.95 21.11
CA VAL A 307 15.27 14.34 21.58
C VAL A 307 14.37 13.10 21.66
N LYS A 308 13.68 12.94 22.79
CA LYS A 308 12.59 11.97 22.93
C LYS A 308 11.32 12.57 22.32
N GLY A 309 10.66 11.83 21.43
CA GLY A 309 9.41 12.25 20.81
C GLY A 309 8.34 11.16 20.91
N GLU A 310 7.13 11.57 21.25
CA GLU A 310 5.92 10.74 21.18
C GLU A 310 5.00 11.37 20.15
N PHE A 311 4.60 10.56 19.15
CA PHE A 311 3.83 11.04 18.01
C PHE A 311 2.50 10.30 17.97
N ALA A 312 1.40 11.00 18.21
CA ALA A 312 0.06 10.48 18.01
C ALA A 312 -0.25 10.35 16.51
N HIS A 313 -0.97 9.31 16.15
CA HIS A 313 -1.42 9.08 14.79
C HIS A 313 -2.79 8.41 14.77
N GLN A 314 -3.49 8.43 13.64
CA GLN A 314 -4.81 7.81 13.45
C GLN A 314 -4.74 6.42 12.79
N LEU A 315 -3.54 5.87 12.63
CA LEU A 315 -3.38 4.52 12.09
C LEU A 315 -4.00 3.47 13.04
N PRO A 316 -4.47 2.34 12.51
CA PRO A 316 -4.98 1.24 13.33
C PRO A 316 -3.96 0.83 14.39
N THR A 317 -4.42 0.70 15.64
CA THR A 317 -3.58 0.24 16.75
C THR A 317 -3.29 -1.26 16.61
N GLY A 318 -2.02 -1.62 16.64
CA GLY A 318 -1.63 -3.01 16.81
C GLY A 318 -1.93 -3.51 18.23
N PHE A 319 -2.00 -4.83 18.40
CA PHE A 319 -2.08 -5.45 19.71
C PHE A 319 -1.03 -6.55 19.85
N GLN A 320 -0.67 -6.86 21.09
CA GLN A 320 0.21 -7.97 21.41
C GLN A 320 -0.57 -9.00 22.22
N SER A 321 -0.46 -10.28 21.84
CA SER A 321 -1.15 -11.36 22.52
C SER A 321 -0.34 -12.66 22.49
N TYR A 322 -0.70 -13.56 23.38
CA TYR A 322 -0.30 -14.95 23.26
C TYR A 322 -1.23 -15.66 22.27
N VAL A 323 -0.67 -16.16 21.18
CA VAL A 323 -1.43 -16.93 20.19
C VAL A 323 -1.45 -18.39 20.61
N LEU A 324 -2.63 -18.89 20.99
CA LEU A 324 -2.81 -20.27 21.42
C LEU A 324 -3.14 -21.15 20.20
N ASN A 325 -2.37 -22.24 20.04
CA ASN A 325 -2.62 -23.22 18.98
C ASN A 325 -3.83 -24.10 19.31
N THR A 326 -5.02 -23.65 18.92
CA THR A 326 -6.29 -24.36 19.17
C THR A 326 -6.44 -25.69 18.44
N ARG A 327 -5.49 -26.07 17.57
CA ARG A 327 -5.41 -27.44 16.99
C ARG A 327 -4.92 -28.47 18.01
N LYS A 328 -4.30 -28.04 19.11
CA LYS A 328 -3.90 -28.91 20.20
C LYS A 328 -5.12 -29.26 21.07
N PRO A 329 -5.39 -30.57 21.36
CA PRO A 329 -6.59 -30.99 22.08
C PRO A 329 -6.83 -30.22 23.38
N HIS A 330 -5.80 -30.05 24.21
CA HIS A 330 -5.88 -29.37 25.51
C HIS A 330 -6.15 -27.86 25.39
N LEU A 331 -5.99 -27.25 24.18
CA LEU A 331 -6.28 -25.85 23.92
C LEU A 331 -7.59 -25.64 23.15
N GLN A 332 -8.36 -26.70 22.89
CA GLN A 332 -9.67 -26.59 22.24
C GLN A 332 -10.75 -26.09 23.20
N ASP A 333 -10.65 -26.46 24.47
CA ASP A 333 -11.59 -25.98 25.50
C ASP A 333 -11.34 -24.52 25.81
N VAL A 334 -12.40 -23.69 25.69
CA VAL A 334 -12.33 -22.26 25.96
C VAL A 334 -11.91 -21.94 27.40
N ARG A 335 -12.33 -22.80 28.36
CA ARG A 335 -12.00 -22.66 29.78
C ARG A 335 -10.51 -22.81 30.09
N VAL A 336 -9.76 -23.53 29.23
CA VAL A 336 -8.30 -23.67 29.33
C VAL A 336 -7.58 -22.43 28.77
N ARG A 337 -8.27 -21.67 27.92
CA ARG A 337 -7.70 -20.48 27.27
C ARG A 337 -8.01 -19.16 28.00
N GLN A 338 -8.94 -19.19 28.93
CA GLN A 338 -9.28 -18.09 29.82
C GLN A 338 -8.36 -18.04 31.05
#